data_90437143624a6fb0e939ba19554c7f4b
#
_entry.id   90437143624a6fb0e939ba19554c7f4b
#
_cell.length_a   1.000
_cell.length_b   1.000
_cell.length_c   1.000
_cell.angle_alpha   90.00
_cell.angle_beta   90.00
_cell.angle_gamma   90.00
#
_symmetry.space_group_name_H-M   'P 1'
#
loop_
_entity.id
_entity.type
_entity.pdbx_description
1 polymer ?
#
loop_
_entity_poly.entity_id
_entity_poly.type
_entity_poly.pdbx_seq_one_letter_code
_entity_poly.pdbx_strand_id
1 'polypeptide(L)'
;MTARYNGLADWYDARFVTGAPRHQPGLPELIGPGSGPCLDLGCGTGRNFDTIRDSGRTVVGVDRSSDQLRLARTRSDGLLVEADAAALPFAGGSFDTVIAMWISTDLDDFPGALSEAVRVLRPGGLLVCYGVHPAFNGPHVEWNEDGSRLVHPSYRTPGWHDSSPYWGDDGIRRQVGMRHLTLPDLLNAFLRPELTLEHVEEPGDVPVPHALAFKARRN
;
A
#
# COMPACT_ATOMS: atom_id res chain seq x y z
N MET A 1 13.46 -11.95 9.93
CA MET A 1 13.41 -10.62 10.59
C MET A 1 12.04 -10.41 11.17
N THR A 2 11.92 -9.81 12.36
CA THR A 2 10.64 -9.46 12.96
C THR A 2 9.97 -8.38 12.11
N ALA A 3 8.65 -8.47 11.89
CA ALA A 3 7.90 -7.44 11.18
C ALA A 3 7.93 -6.12 11.95
N ARG A 4 8.18 -4.99 11.25
CA ARG A 4 8.36 -3.67 11.87
C ARG A 4 7.11 -3.17 12.60
N TYR A 5 5.93 -3.68 12.25
CA TYR A 5 4.65 -3.33 12.83
C TYR A 5 4.25 -4.21 14.03
N ASN A 6 5.04 -5.24 14.39
CA ASN A 6 4.75 -6.05 15.56
C ASN A 6 4.87 -5.22 16.85
N GLY A 7 3.86 -5.32 17.72
CA GLY A 7 3.73 -4.51 18.94
C GLY A 7 3.11 -3.13 18.71
N LEU A 8 2.77 -2.78 17.48
CA LEU A 8 2.20 -1.47 17.13
C LEU A 8 0.76 -1.55 16.63
N ALA A 9 0.16 -2.74 16.47
CA ALA A 9 -1.12 -2.91 15.80
C ALA A 9 -2.26 -2.13 16.45
N ASP A 10 -2.40 -2.20 17.77
CA ASP A 10 -3.47 -1.49 18.50
C ASP A 10 -3.30 0.03 18.41
N TRP A 11 -2.07 0.53 18.55
CA TRP A 11 -1.77 1.94 18.40
C TRP A 11 -2.03 2.43 16.96
N TYR A 12 -1.60 1.65 15.97
CA TYR A 12 -1.81 1.96 14.56
C TYR A 12 -3.30 2.00 14.21
N ASP A 13 -4.03 1.01 14.68
CA ASP A 13 -5.45 0.88 14.44
C ASP A 13 -6.25 2.03 15.05
N ALA A 14 -5.98 2.36 16.31
CA ALA A 14 -6.63 3.47 16.99
C ALA A 14 -6.38 4.83 16.29
N ARG A 15 -5.19 5.00 15.70
CA ARG A 15 -4.79 6.28 15.13
C ARG A 15 -5.19 6.45 13.66
N PHE A 16 -5.14 5.39 12.87
CA PHE A 16 -5.26 5.48 11.40
C PHE A 16 -6.46 4.72 10.82
N VAL A 17 -7.10 3.88 11.60
CA VAL A 17 -8.21 3.05 11.11
C VAL A 17 -9.50 3.31 11.86
N THR A 18 -9.49 3.26 13.18
CA THR A 18 -10.66 3.56 14.01
C THR A 18 -11.08 5.01 13.84
N GLY A 19 -12.34 5.24 13.44
CA GLY A 19 -12.88 6.60 13.19
C GLY A 19 -12.47 7.21 11.85
N ALA A 20 -11.63 6.54 11.04
CA ALA A 20 -11.33 6.98 9.69
C ALA A 20 -12.55 6.74 8.75
N PRO A 21 -12.64 7.44 7.61
CA PRO A 21 -13.66 7.16 6.60
C PRO A 21 -13.68 5.67 6.22
N ARG A 22 -14.88 5.11 5.98
CA ARG A 22 -15.04 3.69 5.64
C ARG A 22 -14.17 3.26 4.46
N HIS A 23 -14.08 4.11 3.44
CA HIS A 23 -13.28 3.86 2.24
C HIS A 23 -12.10 4.82 2.15
N GLN A 24 -10.98 4.33 1.64
CA GLN A 24 -9.86 5.18 1.26
C GLN A 24 -10.28 6.03 0.04
N PRO A 25 -10.07 7.36 0.05
CA PRO A 25 -10.42 8.21 -1.10
C PRO A 25 -9.88 7.67 -2.42
N GLY A 26 -10.71 7.62 -3.47
CA GLY A 26 -10.36 7.11 -4.80
C GLY A 26 -10.33 5.59 -4.92
N LEU A 27 -10.21 4.82 -3.83
CA LEU A 27 -10.09 3.36 -3.92
C LEU A 27 -11.34 2.67 -4.48
N PRO A 28 -12.59 3.05 -4.11
CA PRO A 28 -13.79 2.46 -4.73
C PRO A 28 -13.82 2.63 -6.25
N GLU A 29 -13.42 3.79 -6.76
CA GLU A 29 -13.37 4.13 -8.19
C GLU A 29 -12.26 3.34 -8.92
N LEU A 30 -11.08 3.24 -8.31
CA LEU A 30 -9.95 2.48 -8.85
C LEU A 30 -10.25 1.00 -8.95
N ILE A 31 -10.79 0.41 -7.89
CA ILE A 31 -11.11 -1.03 -7.87
C ILE A 31 -12.33 -1.34 -8.74
N GLY A 32 -13.34 -0.46 -8.76
CA GLY A 32 -14.61 -0.62 -9.48
C GLY A 32 -15.36 -1.91 -9.12
N PRO A 33 -16.53 -2.16 -9.72
CA PRO A 33 -17.28 -3.39 -9.52
C PRO A 33 -16.50 -4.61 -10.06
N GLY A 34 -16.67 -5.76 -9.39
CA GLY A 34 -15.98 -6.98 -9.79
C GLY A 34 -16.49 -8.21 -9.04
N SER A 35 -15.79 -9.31 -9.23
CA SER A 35 -16.10 -10.59 -8.58
C SER A 35 -14.83 -11.40 -8.36
N GLY A 36 -14.96 -12.55 -7.70
CA GLY A 36 -13.86 -13.47 -7.45
C GLY A 36 -12.90 -13.03 -6.34
N PRO A 37 -11.78 -13.73 -6.17
CA PRO A 37 -10.84 -13.47 -5.10
C PRO A 37 -10.00 -12.21 -5.34
N CYS A 38 -9.97 -11.35 -4.33
CA CYS A 38 -9.10 -10.18 -4.25
C CYS A 38 -8.06 -10.37 -3.14
N LEU A 39 -6.79 -10.26 -3.48
CA LEU A 39 -5.70 -10.22 -2.52
C LEU A 39 -5.50 -8.78 -2.03
N ASP A 40 -5.65 -8.55 -0.73
CA ASP A 40 -5.17 -7.33 -0.06
C ASP A 40 -3.74 -7.59 0.41
N LEU A 41 -2.76 -7.11 -0.34
CA LEU A 41 -1.34 -7.31 -0.12
C LEU A 41 -0.80 -6.26 0.85
N GLY A 42 -0.32 -6.70 2.01
CA GLY A 42 -0.01 -5.82 3.14
C GLY A 42 -1.29 -5.31 3.80
N CYS A 43 -2.24 -6.21 4.09
CA CYS A 43 -3.59 -5.85 4.54
C CYS A 43 -3.65 -5.15 5.90
N GLY A 44 -2.55 -5.20 6.67
CA GLY A 44 -2.49 -4.61 8.00
C GLY A 44 -3.61 -5.12 8.91
N THR A 45 -4.33 -4.21 9.53
CA THR A 45 -5.49 -4.53 10.40
C THR A 45 -6.80 -4.73 9.63
N GLY A 46 -6.76 -4.81 8.28
CA GLY A 46 -7.92 -5.09 7.44
C GLY A 46 -8.76 -3.85 7.07
N ARG A 47 -8.14 -2.66 7.04
CA ARG A 47 -8.81 -1.40 6.73
C ARG A 47 -9.61 -1.41 5.42
N ASN A 48 -9.12 -2.12 4.39
CA ASN A 48 -9.71 -2.07 3.05
C ASN A 48 -10.72 -3.19 2.79
N PHE A 49 -10.96 -4.08 3.75
CA PHE A 49 -11.80 -5.26 3.54
C PHE A 49 -13.24 -4.92 3.16
N ASP A 50 -13.80 -3.86 3.76
CA ASP A 50 -15.16 -3.42 3.39
C ASP A 50 -15.21 -2.89 1.95
N THR A 51 -14.22 -2.11 1.51
CA THR A 51 -14.15 -1.62 0.13
C THR A 51 -14.07 -2.77 -0.86
N ILE A 52 -13.30 -3.82 -0.55
CA ILE A 52 -13.19 -5.02 -1.40
C ILE A 52 -14.53 -5.73 -1.48
N ARG A 53 -15.21 -5.98 -0.35
CA ARG A 53 -16.52 -6.66 -0.31
C ARG A 53 -17.61 -5.84 -1.02
N ASP A 54 -17.65 -4.54 -0.79
CA ASP A 54 -18.62 -3.63 -1.41
C ASP A 54 -18.45 -3.59 -2.94
N SER A 55 -17.25 -3.89 -3.46
CA SER A 55 -16.99 -4.05 -4.90
C SER A 55 -17.51 -5.39 -5.48
N GLY A 56 -18.01 -6.32 -4.65
CA GLY A 56 -18.49 -7.65 -5.04
C GLY A 56 -17.43 -8.77 -5.00
N ARG A 57 -16.24 -8.51 -4.45
CA ARG A 57 -15.14 -9.48 -4.38
C ARG A 57 -15.05 -10.18 -3.02
N THR A 58 -14.43 -11.35 -3.00
CA THR A 58 -14.04 -12.01 -1.77
C THR A 58 -12.65 -11.58 -1.33
N VAL A 59 -12.42 -11.45 -0.02
CA VAL A 59 -11.17 -10.96 0.54
C VAL A 59 -10.23 -12.10 0.90
N VAL A 60 -8.97 -11.99 0.47
CA VAL A 60 -7.83 -12.73 1.02
C VAL A 60 -6.81 -11.68 1.47
N GLY A 61 -6.41 -11.70 2.74
CA GLY A 61 -5.45 -10.75 3.30
C GLY A 61 -4.08 -11.40 3.50
N VAL A 62 -3.02 -10.68 3.16
CA VAL A 62 -1.64 -11.05 3.49
C VAL A 62 -0.96 -9.90 4.20
N ASP A 63 -0.30 -10.20 5.32
CA ASP A 63 0.60 -9.27 5.99
C ASP A 63 1.76 -10.05 6.62
N ARG A 64 2.90 -9.38 6.80
CA ARG A 64 4.06 -9.96 7.46
C ARG A 64 3.96 -9.89 8.99
N SER A 65 3.09 -9.03 9.52
CA SER A 65 2.89 -8.82 10.95
C SER A 65 1.74 -9.67 11.46
N SER A 66 2.04 -10.69 12.26
CA SER A 66 1.03 -11.48 12.98
C SER A 66 0.19 -10.61 13.92
N ASP A 67 0.76 -9.54 14.46
CA ASP A 67 0.06 -8.59 15.32
C ASP A 67 -0.99 -7.78 14.55
N GLN A 68 -0.66 -7.31 13.35
CA GLN A 68 -1.63 -6.67 12.45
C GLN A 68 -2.74 -7.64 12.07
N LEU A 69 -2.40 -8.88 11.70
CA LEU A 69 -3.36 -9.92 11.34
C LEU A 69 -4.30 -10.32 12.49
N ARG A 70 -3.86 -10.19 13.73
CA ARG A 70 -4.71 -10.39 14.92
C ARG A 70 -5.94 -9.47 14.87
N LEU A 71 -5.75 -8.20 14.55
CA LEU A 71 -6.85 -7.25 14.41
C LEU A 71 -7.63 -7.46 13.10
N ALA A 72 -6.97 -7.78 12.00
CA ALA A 72 -7.62 -8.08 10.74
C ALA A 72 -8.66 -9.22 10.88
N ARG A 73 -8.38 -10.23 11.72
CA ARG A 73 -9.32 -11.33 12.03
C ARG A 73 -10.64 -10.86 12.65
N THR A 74 -10.66 -9.72 13.32
CA THR A 74 -11.90 -9.16 13.88
C THR A 74 -12.79 -8.52 12.81
N ARG A 75 -12.26 -8.30 11.59
CA ARG A 75 -12.92 -7.62 10.47
C ARG A 75 -13.24 -8.55 9.30
N SER A 76 -12.74 -9.77 9.33
CA SER A 76 -12.93 -10.72 8.22
C SER A 76 -12.89 -12.16 8.67
N ASP A 77 -13.88 -12.95 8.17
CA ASP A 77 -13.87 -14.41 8.20
C ASP A 77 -13.10 -15.02 7.01
N GLY A 78 -12.57 -14.16 6.11
CA GLY A 78 -11.77 -14.56 4.96
C GLY A 78 -10.40 -15.11 5.34
N LEU A 79 -9.72 -15.70 4.36
CA LEU A 79 -8.37 -16.23 4.53
C LEU A 79 -7.39 -15.10 4.82
N LEU A 80 -6.69 -15.21 5.95
CA LEU A 80 -5.59 -14.34 6.34
C LEU A 80 -4.30 -15.14 6.47
N VAL A 81 -3.25 -14.70 5.80
CA VAL A 81 -1.96 -15.42 5.72
C VAL A 81 -0.83 -14.51 6.18
N GLU A 82 -0.02 -15.01 7.10
CA GLU A 82 1.25 -14.38 7.45
C GLU A 82 2.32 -14.75 6.42
N ALA A 83 2.75 -13.80 5.60
CA ALA A 83 3.76 -14.03 4.57
C ALA A 83 4.49 -12.74 4.17
N ASP A 84 5.64 -12.91 3.53
CA ASP A 84 6.36 -11.83 2.87
C ASP A 84 5.70 -11.49 1.52
N ALA A 85 5.48 -10.20 1.26
CA ALA A 85 4.93 -9.72 -0.01
C ALA A 85 5.79 -10.11 -1.23
N ALA A 86 7.10 -10.29 -1.04
CA ALA A 86 8.03 -10.73 -2.08
C ALA A 86 8.14 -12.26 -2.21
N ALA A 87 7.36 -13.04 -1.42
CA ALA A 87 7.36 -14.52 -1.47
C ALA A 87 5.97 -15.06 -1.08
N LEU A 88 4.98 -14.85 -1.95
CA LEU A 88 3.59 -15.21 -1.68
C LEU A 88 3.33 -16.71 -1.77
N PRO A 89 2.66 -17.32 -0.77
CA PRO A 89 2.39 -18.76 -0.75
C PRO A 89 1.16 -19.15 -1.61
N PHE A 90 0.99 -18.51 -2.76
CA PHE A 90 -0.12 -18.77 -3.67
C PHE A 90 0.40 -19.19 -5.05
N ALA A 91 -0.36 -20.03 -5.73
CA ALA A 91 -0.09 -20.38 -7.12
C ALA A 91 -0.23 -19.17 -8.05
N GLY A 92 0.46 -19.18 -9.19
CA GLY A 92 0.27 -18.16 -10.22
C GLY A 92 -1.18 -18.15 -10.74
N GLY A 93 -1.73 -16.96 -10.96
CA GLY A 93 -3.09 -16.80 -11.48
C GLY A 93 -4.22 -17.10 -10.50
N SER A 94 -3.94 -17.08 -9.18
CA SER A 94 -4.94 -17.38 -8.14
C SER A 94 -5.95 -16.26 -7.90
N PHE A 95 -5.68 -15.03 -8.33
CA PHE A 95 -6.48 -13.86 -7.99
C PHE A 95 -6.98 -13.10 -9.22
N ASP A 96 -8.22 -12.62 -9.15
CA ASP A 96 -8.82 -11.70 -10.12
C ASP A 96 -8.35 -10.27 -9.92
N THR A 97 -8.06 -9.93 -8.66
CA THR A 97 -7.63 -8.59 -8.25
C THR A 97 -6.55 -8.70 -7.19
N VAL A 98 -5.57 -7.83 -7.25
CA VAL A 98 -4.64 -7.54 -6.15
C VAL A 98 -4.71 -6.04 -5.85
N ILE A 99 -4.90 -5.69 -4.58
CA ILE A 99 -4.68 -4.33 -4.11
C ILE A 99 -3.46 -4.28 -3.21
N ALA A 100 -2.68 -3.22 -3.31
CA ALA A 100 -1.46 -2.99 -2.51
C ALA A 100 -1.49 -1.55 -1.99
N MET A 101 -1.93 -1.40 -0.74
CA MET A 101 -2.23 -0.10 -0.15
C MET A 101 -1.15 0.32 0.85
N TRP A 102 -0.47 1.45 0.58
CA TRP A 102 0.54 2.07 1.44
C TRP A 102 1.81 1.26 1.68
N ILE A 103 2.00 0.12 0.99
CA ILE A 103 3.11 -0.81 1.26
C ILE A 103 4.44 -0.43 0.59
N SER A 104 4.44 0.40 -0.45
CA SER A 104 5.65 0.73 -1.22
C SER A 104 6.78 1.30 -0.37
N THR A 105 6.44 1.96 0.72
CA THR A 105 7.39 2.56 1.67
C THR A 105 7.77 1.66 2.84
N ASP A 106 7.13 0.51 2.99
CA ASP A 106 7.34 -0.43 4.11
C ASP A 106 8.10 -1.69 3.70
N LEU A 107 8.24 -1.92 2.40
CA LEU A 107 8.91 -3.11 1.84
C LEU A 107 10.41 -2.89 1.64
N ASP A 108 11.19 -3.91 1.96
CA ASP A 108 12.61 -3.94 1.65
C ASP A 108 12.85 -4.15 0.14
N ASP A 109 11.96 -4.92 -0.50
CA ASP A 109 11.97 -5.23 -1.94
C ASP A 109 10.59 -4.97 -2.58
N PHE A 110 10.32 -3.71 -2.91
CA PHE A 110 9.07 -3.35 -3.60
C PHE A 110 8.98 -3.96 -5.02
N PRO A 111 10.04 -3.94 -5.87
CA PRO A 111 10.00 -4.60 -7.17
C PRO A 111 9.72 -6.11 -7.09
N GLY A 112 10.27 -6.81 -6.10
CA GLY A 112 9.99 -8.23 -5.86
C GLY A 112 8.55 -8.47 -5.45
N ALA A 113 8.01 -7.66 -4.53
CA ALA A 113 6.61 -7.74 -4.14
C ALA A 113 5.66 -7.46 -5.31
N LEU A 114 6.00 -6.49 -6.17
CA LEU A 114 5.21 -6.21 -7.37
C LEU A 114 5.27 -7.39 -8.36
N SER A 115 6.42 -8.07 -8.50
CA SER A 115 6.55 -9.27 -9.32
C SER A 115 5.67 -10.41 -8.80
N GLU A 116 5.61 -10.61 -7.49
CA GLU A 116 4.73 -11.58 -6.86
C GLU A 116 3.24 -11.22 -7.04
N ALA A 117 2.88 -9.94 -6.87
CA ALA A 117 1.53 -9.45 -7.13
C ALA A 117 1.10 -9.77 -8.58
N VAL A 118 1.97 -9.51 -9.55
CA VAL A 118 1.72 -9.85 -10.96
C VAL A 118 1.64 -11.36 -11.18
N ARG A 119 2.53 -12.14 -10.57
CA ARG A 119 2.53 -13.60 -10.70
C ARG A 119 1.22 -14.23 -10.23
N VAL A 120 0.70 -13.76 -9.09
CA VAL A 120 -0.53 -14.35 -8.50
C VAL A 120 -1.81 -13.85 -9.16
N LEU A 121 -1.79 -12.73 -9.89
CA LEU A 121 -2.92 -12.29 -10.72
C LEU A 121 -3.11 -13.26 -11.89
N ARG A 122 -4.35 -13.51 -12.31
CA ARG A 122 -4.66 -14.18 -13.57
C ARG A 122 -4.40 -13.22 -14.76
N PRO A 123 -4.20 -13.73 -16.00
CA PRO A 123 -4.23 -12.88 -17.19
C PRO A 123 -5.52 -12.03 -17.24
N GLY A 124 -5.40 -10.76 -17.57
CA GLY A 124 -6.50 -9.78 -17.50
C GLY A 124 -6.87 -9.32 -16.09
N GLY A 125 -6.23 -9.84 -15.04
CA GLY A 125 -6.48 -9.47 -13.65
C GLY A 125 -6.10 -8.02 -13.33
N LEU A 126 -6.79 -7.43 -12.36
CA LEU A 126 -6.63 -6.04 -11.95
C LEU A 126 -5.59 -5.90 -10.84
N LEU A 127 -4.62 -5.02 -11.02
CA LEU A 127 -3.72 -4.52 -9.97
C LEU A 127 -4.06 -3.07 -9.62
N VAL A 128 -4.29 -2.80 -8.34
CA VAL A 128 -4.40 -1.45 -7.80
C VAL A 128 -3.29 -1.25 -6.77
N CYS A 129 -2.42 -0.28 -7.00
CA CYS A 129 -1.43 0.17 -6.03
C CYS A 129 -1.73 1.60 -5.62
N TYR A 130 -1.69 1.85 -4.33
CA TYR A 130 -1.97 3.15 -3.74
C TYR A 130 -0.98 3.39 -2.61
N GLY A 131 -0.25 4.48 -2.65
CA GLY A 131 0.79 4.70 -1.65
C GLY A 131 1.23 6.15 -1.53
N VAL A 132 2.29 6.34 -0.79
CA VAL A 132 2.92 7.63 -0.56
C VAL A 132 3.36 8.25 -1.88
N HIS A 133 3.02 9.52 -2.11
CA HIS A 133 3.50 10.27 -3.27
C HIS A 133 5.01 10.52 -3.15
N PRO A 134 5.85 9.96 -4.02
CA PRO A 134 7.30 9.94 -3.81
C PRO A 134 7.97 11.31 -3.87
N ALA A 135 7.35 12.31 -4.51
CA ALA A 135 7.92 13.65 -4.58
C ALA A 135 7.41 14.59 -3.47
N PHE A 136 6.18 14.40 -3.00
CA PHE A 136 5.52 15.34 -2.10
C PHE A 136 5.25 14.79 -0.70
N ASN A 137 5.68 13.55 -0.43
CA ASN A 137 5.57 12.93 0.87
C ASN A 137 6.74 11.97 1.09
N GLY A 138 7.45 12.11 2.20
CA GLY A 138 8.60 11.25 2.49
C GLY A 138 9.61 11.87 3.44
N PRO A 139 10.78 11.24 3.58
CA PRO A 139 11.81 11.71 4.50
C PRO A 139 12.49 13.01 4.07
N HIS A 140 12.22 13.47 2.86
CA HIS A 140 12.76 14.68 2.23
C HIS A 140 11.76 15.83 2.14
N VAL A 141 10.56 15.68 2.76
CA VAL A 141 9.47 16.66 2.61
C VAL A 141 9.11 17.23 3.97
N GLU A 142 9.23 18.53 4.08
CA GLU A 142 8.73 19.31 5.19
C GLU A 142 7.31 19.80 4.90
N TRP A 143 6.42 19.61 5.86
CA TRP A 143 5.01 19.98 5.77
C TRP A 143 4.77 21.26 6.53
N ASN A 144 4.35 22.31 5.83
CA ASN A 144 4.06 23.60 6.43
C ASN A 144 2.59 23.68 6.89
N GLU A 145 2.32 24.52 7.87
CA GLU A 145 0.97 24.73 8.44
C GLU A 145 -0.04 25.25 7.41
N ASP A 146 0.42 26.01 6.41
CA ASP A 146 -0.41 26.54 5.31
C ASP A 146 -0.76 25.49 4.24
N GLY A 147 -0.32 24.25 4.41
CA GLY A 147 -0.52 23.15 3.47
C GLY A 147 0.53 23.06 2.36
N SER A 148 1.47 23.99 2.27
CA SER A 148 2.58 23.92 1.31
C SER A 148 3.59 22.87 1.71
N ARG A 149 4.46 22.48 0.76
CA ARG A 149 5.54 21.48 0.96
C ARG A 149 6.86 22.06 0.54
N LEU A 150 7.88 21.87 1.37
CA LEU A 150 9.27 22.13 0.99
C LEU A 150 9.94 20.79 0.69
N VAL A 151 10.38 20.63 -0.56
CA VAL A 151 11.09 19.43 -1.02
C VAL A 151 12.59 19.67 -0.94
N HIS A 152 13.27 18.87 -0.15
CA HIS A 152 14.70 18.96 0.08
C HIS A 152 15.51 18.12 -0.92
N PRO A 153 16.81 18.47 -1.17
CA PRO A 153 17.68 17.74 -2.10
C PRO A 153 17.83 16.23 -1.79
N SER A 154 17.59 15.81 -0.55
CA SER A 154 17.56 14.41 -0.13
C SER A 154 16.47 13.58 -0.85
N TYR A 155 15.57 14.19 -1.63
CA TYR A 155 14.72 13.49 -2.61
C TYR A 155 15.53 12.55 -3.53
N ARG A 156 16.77 12.90 -3.85
CA ARG A 156 17.65 12.08 -4.71
C ARG A 156 18.46 11.02 -3.94
N THR A 157 18.13 10.78 -2.68
CA THR A 157 18.74 9.74 -1.84
C THR A 157 17.74 8.62 -1.57
N PRO A 158 17.52 7.69 -2.54
CA PRO A 158 16.61 6.56 -2.33
C PRO A 158 17.19 5.59 -1.31
N GLY A 159 16.32 4.76 -0.74
CA GLY A 159 16.71 3.75 0.22
C GLY A 159 15.89 3.80 1.50
N TRP A 160 16.37 3.05 2.50
CA TRP A 160 15.74 3.01 3.81
C TRP A 160 16.18 4.21 4.67
N HIS A 161 15.21 4.86 5.31
CA HIS A 161 15.42 5.95 6.26
C HIS A 161 14.79 5.56 7.61
N ASP A 162 15.61 5.49 8.65
CA ASP A 162 15.15 5.22 10.03
C ASP A 162 14.65 6.49 10.72
N SER A 163 15.03 7.66 10.21
CA SER A 163 14.63 8.95 10.76
C SER A 163 14.61 10.05 9.69
N SER A 164 13.86 11.09 9.97
CA SER A 164 13.92 12.36 9.23
C SER A 164 13.59 13.51 10.19
N PRO A 165 14.23 14.68 10.05
CA PRO A 165 13.88 15.86 10.83
C PRO A 165 12.48 16.39 10.51
N TYR A 166 11.89 15.97 9.39
CA TYR A 166 10.59 16.43 8.89
C TYR A 166 9.43 15.52 9.31
N TRP A 167 9.69 14.41 10.00
CA TRP A 167 8.63 13.53 10.50
C TRP A 167 8.10 14.02 11.85
N GLY A 168 6.77 14.10 11.96
CA GLY A 168 6.11 14.42 13.23
C GLY A 168 6.44 13.39 14.32
N ASP A 169 6.55 13.83 15.55
CA ASP A 169 7.01 13.01 16.68
C ASP A 169 6.07 11.84 16.99
N ASP A 170 4.79 11.98 16.71
CA ASP A 170 3.76 10.98 16.94
C ASP A 170 3.36 10.21 15.66
N GLY A 171 4.12 10.37 14.58
CA GLY A 171 3.87 9.72 13.30
C GLY A 171 4.38 8.28 13.25
N ILE A 172 3.73 7.43 12.40
CA ILE A 172 4.14 6.03 12.22
C ILE A 172 5.59 5.92 11.74
N ARG A 173 6.09 6.88 10.94
CA ARG A 173 7.45 6.84 10.38
C ARG A 173 8.54 6.98 11.44
N ARG A 174 8.25 7.65 12.54
CA ARG A 174 9.14 7.66 13.72
C ARG A 174 9.28 6.28 14.37
N GLN A 175 8.27 5.44 14.24
CA GLN A 175 8.23 4.09 14.84
C GLN A 175 8.89 3.04 13.94
N VAL A 176 8.62 3.09 12.64
CA VAL A 176 8.97 2.00 11.71
C VAL A 176 9.95 2.40 10.61
N GLY A 177 10.30 3.69 10.48
CA GLY A 177 11.06 4.18 9.34
C GLY A 177 10.25 4.17 8.04
N MET A 178 10.93 4.40 6.91
CA MET A 178 10.35 4.18 5.59
C MET A 178 11.42 4.01 4.51
N ARG A 179 11.06 3.29 3.47
CA ARG A 179 11.79 3.31 2.21
C ARG A 179 11.37 4.52 1.39
N HIS A 180 12.34 5.26 0.91
CA HIS A 180 12.13 6.27 -0.13
C HIS A 180 12.45 5.69 -1.50
N LEU A 181 11.52 5.84 -2.44
CA LEU A 181 11.70 5.63 -3.86
C LEU A 181 11.56 6.99 -4.55
N THR A 182 12.38 7.27 -5.55
CA THR A 182 12.12 8.43 -6.39
C THR A 182 10.90 8.18 -7.29
N LEU A 183 10.28 9.22 -7.83
CA LEU A 183 9.15 9.05 -8.76
C LEU A 183 9.52 8.17 -9.98
N PRO A 184 10.69 8.36 -10.63
CA PRO A 184 11.11 7.45 -11.69
C PRO A 184 11.27 5.99 -11.23
N ASP A 185 11.84 5.73 -10.05
CA ASP A 185 12.01 4.37 -9.54
C ASP A 185 10.66 3.69 -9.33
N LEU A 186 9.69 4.43 -8.74
CA LEU A 186 8.34 3.92 -8.54
C LEU A 186 7.65 3.62 -9.89
N LEU A 187 7.67 4.56 -10.83
CA LEU A 187 7.02 4.40 -12.14
C LEU A 187 7.65 3.25 -12.96
N ASN A 188 8.99 3.17 -12.97
CA ASN A 188 9.71 2.13 -13.71
C ASN A 188 9.40 0.71 -13.18
N ALA A 189 9.00 0.57 -11.92
CA ALA A 189 8.56 -0.73 -11.40
C ALA A 189 7.30 -1.25 -12.11
N PHE A 190 6.42 -0.35 -12.59
CA PHE A 190 5.20 -0.71 -13.33
C PHE A 190 5.42 -0.85 -14.83
N LEU A 191 6.49 -0.26 -15.39
CA LEU A 191 6.81 -0.34 -16.83
C LEU A 191 7.48 -1.68 -17.15
N ARG A 192 6.67 -2.74 -17.21
CA ARG A 192 7.10 -4.12 -17.47
C ARG A 192 6.17 -4.80 -18.47
N PRO A 193 6.67 -5.78 -19.25
CA PRO A 193 5.88 -6.45 -20.30
C PRO A 193 4.60 -7.14 -19.79
N GLU A 194 4.60 -7.56 -18.53
CA GLU A 194 3.48 -8.28 -17.94
C GLU A 194 2.33 -7.37 -17.49
N LEU A 195 2.52 -6.04 -17.51
CA LEU A 195 1.52 -5.07 -17.07
C LEU A 195 1.21 -4.04 -18.15
N THR A 196 -0.07 -3.72 -18.28
CA THR A 196 -0.55 -2.51 -18.95
C THR A 196 -1.04 -1.53 -17.90
N LEU A 197 -0.38 -0.38 -17.79
CA LEU A 197 -0.83 0.71 -16.91
C LEU A 197 -2.04 1.40 -17.54
N GLU A 198 -3.20 1.35 -16.86
CA GLU A 198 -4.47 1.90 -17.36
C GLU A 198 -4.75 3.31 -16.83
N HIS A 199 -4.32 3.59 -15.61
CA HIS A 199 -4.65 4.86 -14.95
C HIS A 199 -3.63 5.21 -13.86
N VAL A 200 -3.34 6.50 -13.72
CA VAL A 200 -2.54 7.07 -12.63
C VAL A 200 -3.30 8.28 -12.09
N GLU A 201 -3.42 8.38 -10.78
CA GLU A 201 -4.07 9.52 -10.14
C GLU A 201 -3.40 9.91 -8.82
N GLU A 202 -3.66 11.13 -8.40
CA GLU A 202 -3.29 11.68 -7.10
C GLU A 202 -4.57 11.83 -6.27
N PRO A 203 -4.94 10.77 -5.52
CA PRO A 203 -6.24 10.73 -4.83
C PRO A 203 -6.27 11.66 -3.62
N GLY A 204 -7.47 12.15 -3.33
CA GLY A 204 -7.75 13.06 -2.23
C GLY A 204 -7.91 14.51 -2.67
N ASP A 205 -8.57 15.30 -1.82
CA ASP A 205 -8.87 16.72 -2.08
C ASP A 205 -7.98 17.59 -1.16
N VAL A 206 -6.68 17.58 -1.45
CA VAL A 206 -5.68 18.38 -0.72
C VAL A 206 -4.84 19.20 -1.70
N PRO A 207 -4.43 20.45 -1.33
CA PRO A 207 -3.72 21.36 -2.23
C PRO A 207 -2.43 20.78 -2.84
N VAL A 208 -1.69 20.00 -2.07
CA VAL A 208 -0.51 19.27 -2.54
C VAL A 208 -0.73 17.78 -2.29
N PRO A 209 -0.70 16.93 -3.33
CA PRO A 209 -1.01 15.52 -3.18
C PRO A 209 0.01 14.82 -2.28
N HIS A 210 -0.48 13.97 -1.37
CA HIS A 210 0.35 13.17 -0.49
C HIS A 210 0.37 11.69 -0.85
N ALA A 211 -0.47 11.30 -1.80
CA ALA A 211 -0.63 9.94 -2.30
C ALA A 211 -0.56 9.89 -3.82
N LEU A 212 -0.13 8.75 -4.35
CA LEU A 212 -0.13 8.42 -5.76
C LEU A 212 -0.72 7.01 -5.93
N ALA A 213 -1.61 6.85 -6.88
CA ALA A 213 -2.30 5.59 -7.12
C ALA A 213 -2.18 5.15 -8.59
N PHE A 214 -2.15 3.84 -8.79
CA PHE A 214 -2.00 3.20 -10.09
C PHE A 214 -3.05 2.12 -10.26
N LYS A 215 -3.63 2.06 -11.46
CA LYS A 215 -4.45 0.96 -11.92
C LYS A 215 -3.79 0.32 -13.12
N ALA A 216 -3.57 -0.98 -13.08
CA ALA A 216 -2.91 -1.74 -14.13
C ALA A 216 -3.62 -3.08 -14.39
N ARG A 217 -3.40 -3.64 -15.58
CA ARG A 217 -3.86 -4.99 -15.96
C ARG A 217 -2.67 -5.90 -16.19
N ARG A 218 -2.80 -7.14 -15.73
CA ARG A 218 -1.90 -8.20 -16.16
C ARG A 218 -2.21 -8.59 -17.60
N ASN A 219 -1.19 -8.58 -18.46
CA ASN A 219 -1.26 -9.04 -19.86
C ASN A 219 -1.40 -10.54 -19.97
#